data_8e52cd975e3776ec1a8fab42a4d368dd
#
_entry.id   8e52cd975e3776ec1a8fab42a4d368dd
#
_cell.length_a   1.000
_cell.length_b   1.000
_cell.length_c   1.000
_cell.angle_alpha   90.00
_cell.angle_beta   90.00
_cell.angle_gamma   90.00
#
_symmetry.space_group_name_H-M   'P 1'
#
loop_
_entity.id
_entity.type
_entity.pdbx_description
1 polymer ?
#
loop_
_entity_poly.entity_id
_entity_poly.type
_entity_poly.pdbx_seq_one_letter_code
_entity_poly.pdbx_strand_id
1 'polypeptide(L)'
;MLNKSDLANEIENKKWLKYFEEKQIPAILCNSNNGEGANKIINKLNEMMSEERNIAQQKGRNKIVRAMIIGIPNVGKSSFINRVSKKTSMRVGNKPGVTKNKQWIRLTSNVELLDTPGVLWPKFESQEVALNLAFTGTIKEDILQRTEIAYELIKFLLKNYKKKICQRYGITEEYIDNTLNKEQPENFNIYEIMLEIGRKRGCIISGGNIDEEKTARIILDEFKNGKLGKITLESPKK
;
A
#
# COMPACT_ATOMS: atom_id res chain seq x y z
N MET A 1 -7.25 -10.39 -4.34
CA MET A 1 -7.41 -9.60 -3.11
C MET A 1 -6.78 -8.22 -3.32
N LEU A 2 -7.54 -7.16 -3.13
CA LEU A 2 -7.08 -5.76 -3.12
C LEU A 2 -7.01 -5.32 -1.65
N ASN A 3 -5.83 -5.47 -1.07
CA ASN A 3 -5.61 -5.17 0.35
C ASN A 3 -5.34 -3.68 0.59
N LYS A 4 -5.42 -3.23 1.86
CA LYS A 4 -5.31 -1.83 2.27
C LYS A 4 -6.35 -0.93 1.60
N SER A 5 -7.52 -1.47 1.30
CA SER A 5 -8.61 -0.75 0.61
C SER A 5 -9.12 0.47 1.39
N ASP A 6 -8.87 0.51 2.69
CA ASP A 6 -9.13 1.63 3.59
C ASP A 6 -8.25 2.86 3.31
N LEU A 7 -7.07 2.69 2.72
CA LEU A 7 -6.14 3.77 2.38
C LEU A 7 -6.41 4.37 1.00
N ALA A 8 -7.17 3.70 0.14
CA ALA A 8 -7.47 4.12 -1.21
C ALA A 8 -8.80 4.88 -1.32
N ASN A 9 -8.96 5.64 -2.38
CA ASN A 9 -10.21 6.32 -2.70
C ASN A 9 -11.30 5.29 -3.05
N GLU A 10 -12.50 5.45 -2.49
CA GLU A 10 -13.61 4.50 -2.69
C GLU A 10 -14.11 4.42 -4.13
N ILE A 11 -14.09 5.55 -4.85
CA ILE A 11 -14.46 5.58 -6.27
C ILE A 11 -13.47 4.78 -7.10
N GLU A 12 -12.17 4.94 -6.82
CA GLU A 12 -11.12 4.21 -7.50
C GLU A 12 -11.15 2.71 -7.15
N ASN A 13 -11.44 2.37 -5.90
CA ASN A 13 -11.66 0.97 -5.51
C ASN A 13 -12.77 0.32 -6.34
N LYS A 14 -13.88 1.03 -6.59
CA LYS A 14 -14.98 0.53 -7.44
C LYS A 14 -14.54 0.36 -8.90
N LYS A 15 -13.74 1.29 -9.45
CA LYS A 15 -13.20 1.18 -10.81
C LYS A 15 -12.30 -0.05 -10.95
N TRP A 16 -11.43 -0.31 -9.96
CA TRP A 16 -10.58 -1.49 -9.96
C TRP A 16 -11.37 -2.80 -9.85
N LEU A 17 -12.44 -2.84 -9.04
CA LEU A 17 -13.32 -4.02 -8.98
C LEU A 17 -13.96 -4.30 -10.35
N LYS A 18 -14.50 -3.27 -11.02
CA LYS A 18 -15.09 -3.39 -12.34
C LYS A 18 -14.06 -3.86 -13.39
N TYR A 19 -12.85 -3.29 -13.37
CA TYR A 19 -11.77 -3.70 -14.26
C TYR A 19 -11.41 -5.19 -14.15
N PHE A 20 -11.35 -5.72 -12.93
CA PHE A 20 -11.09 -7.15 -12.72
C PHE A 20 -12.30 -8.02 -13.09
N GLU A 21 -13.53 -7.54 -12.86
CA GLU A 21 -14.75 -8.22 -13.28
C GLU A 21 -14.81 -8.37 -14.81
N GLU A 22 -14.54 -7.30 -15.56
CA GLU A 22 -14.45 -7.33 -17.02
C GLU A 22 -13.39 -8.33 -17.54
N LYS A 23 -12.34 -8.55 -16.77
CA LYS A 23 -11.31 -9.57 -17.04
C LYS A 23 -11.64 -10.96 -16.51
N GLN A 24 -12.82 -11.16 -15.94
CA GLN A 24 -13.24 -12.42 -15.30
C GLN A 24 -12.31 -12.88 -14.16
N ILE A 25 -11.63 -11.94 -13.51
CA ILE A 25 -10.74 -12.21 -12.37
C ILE A 25 -11.48 -11.82 -11.08
N PRO A 26 -11.77 -12.78 -10.19
CA PRO A 26 -12.40 -12.46 -8.89
C PRO A 26 -11.56 -11.49 -8.08
N ALA A 27 -12.09 -10.30 -7.78
CA ALA A 27 -11.44 -9.29 -6.97
C ALA A 27 -12.26 -8.96 -5.71
N ILE A 28 -11.61 -8.89 -4.57
CA ILE A 28 -12.24 -8.61 -3.27
C ILE A 28 -11.42 -7.53 -2.56
N LEU A 29 -12.07 -6.45 -2.14
CA LEU A 29 -11.49 -5.44 -1.28
C LEU A 29 -11.25 -6.03 0.12
N CYS A 30 -10.10 -5.71 0.70
CA CYS A 30 -9.71 -6.21 2.00
C CYS A 30 -8.98 -5.13 2.81
N ASN A 31 -9.25 -5.10 4.11
CA ASN A 31 -8.43 -4.43 5.09
C ASN A 31 -7.92 -5.47 6.10
N SER A 32 -6.68 -5.89 5.96
CA SER A 32 -6.08 -6.90 6.82
C SER A 32 -5.91 -6.43 8.28
N ASN A 33 -5.94 -5.13 8.56
CA ASN A 33 -5.79 -4.61 9.90
C ASN A 33 -7.07 -4.79 10.73
N ASN A 34 -8.24 -4.48 10.16
CA ASN A 34 -9.54 -4.65 10.84
C ASN A 34 -10.25 -5.97 10.49
N GLY A 35 -9.82 -6.67 9.42
CA GLY A 35 -10.39 -7.94 8.96
C GLY A 35 -11.54 -7.80 7.96
N GLU A 36 -11.86 -6.58 7.54
CA GLU A 36 -12.88 -6.37 6.51
C GLU A 36 -12.51 -7.08 5.21
N GLY A 37 -13.45 -7.78 4.61
CA GLY A 37 -13.25 -8.57 3.39
C GLY A 37 -12.55 -9.92 3.60
N ALA A 38 -11.89 -10.17 4.72
CA ALA A 38 -11.12 -11.40 4.93
C ALA A 38 -11.98 -12.67 4.84
N ASN A 39 -13.15 -12.68 5.48
CA ASN A 39 -14.08 -13.82 5.40
C ASN A 39 -14.62 -14.03 3.97
N LYS A 40 -14.86 -12.95 3.22
CA LYS A 40 -15.29 -13.05 1.81
C LYS A 40 -14.24 -13.77 0.96
N ILE A 41 -12.95 -13.53 1.22
CA ILE A 41 -11.85 -14.20 0.52
C ILE A 41 -11.84 -15.69 0.84
N ILE A 42 -11.96 -16.08 2.12
CA ILE A 42 -12.01 -17.50 2.52
C ILE A 42 -13.24 -18.21 1.92
N ASN A 43 -14.40 -17.54 1.94
CA ASN A 43 -15.62 -18.09 1.34
C ASN A 43 -15.46 -18.28 -0.17
N LYS A 44 -14.84 -17.30 -0.86
CA LYS A 44 -14.57 -17.43 -2.32
C LYS A 44 -13.62 -18.58 -2.64
N LEU A 45 -12.57 -18.80 -1.83
CA LEU A 45 -11.69 -19.97 -1.98
C LEU A 45 -12.47 -21.28 -1.84
N ASN A 46 -13.37 -21.38 -0.85
CA ASN A 46 -14.21 -22.57 -0.66
C ASN A 46 -15.18 -22.78 -1.82
N GLU A 47 -15.79 -21.71 -2.34
CA GLU A 47 -16.68 -21.74 -3.50
C GLU A 47 -15.95 -22.26 -4.75
N MET A 48 -14.78 -21.70 -5.06
CA MET A 48 -13.96 -22.09 -6.20
C MET A 48 -13.53 -23.56 -6.19
N MET A 49 -13.44 -24.17 -5.01
CA MET A 49 -13.04 -25.57 -4.83
C MET A 49 -14.22 -26.49 -4.50
N SER A 50 -15.46 -25.99 -4.58
CA SER A 50 -16.66 -26.74 -4.14
C SER A 50 -16.87 -28.03 -4.92
N GLU A 51 -16.76 -27.99 -6.24
CA GLU A 51 -16.95 -29.18 -7.10
C GLU A 51 -15.92 -30.27 -6.79
N GLU A 52 -14.64 -29.91 -6.71
CA GLU A 52 -13.58 -30.87 -6.40
C GLU A 52 -13.72 -31.47 -5.00
N ARG A 53 -14.21 -30.69 -4.05
CA ARG A 53 -14.49 -31.18 -2.69
C ARG A 53 -15.66 -32.14 -2.67
N ASN A 54 -16.73 -31.84 -3.41
CA ASN A 54 -17.91 -32.72 -3.53
C ASN A 54 -17.51 -34.09 -4.14
N ILE A 55 -16.72 -34.06 -5.22
CA ILE A 55 -16.20 -35.30 -5.85
C ILE A 55 -15.32 -36.08 -4.87
N ALA A 56 -14.48 -35.42 -4.10
CA ALA A 56 -13.64 -36.08 -3.13
C ALA A 56 -14.47 -36.71 -1.99
N GLN A 57 -15.49 -36.00 -1.53
CA GLN A 57 -16.39 -36.45 -0.46
C GLN A 57 -17.20 -37.68 -0.88
N GLN A 58 -17.69 -37.74 -2.13
CA GLN A 58 -18.34 -38.91 -2.69
C GLN A 58 -17.42 -40.15 -2.70
N LYS A 59 -16.10 -39.93 -2.78
CA LYS A 59 -15.08 -40.98 -2.72
C LYS A 59 -14.58 -41.23 -1.28
N GLY A 60 -15.30 -40.75 -0.25
CA GLY A 60 -14.93 -40.92 1.16
C GLY A 60 -13.67 -40.16 1.58
N ARG A 61 -13.22 -39.14 0.81
CA ARG A 61 -11.99 -38.40 1.07
C ARG A 61 -12.30 -36.97 1.51
N ASN A 62 -11.58 -36.47 2.51
CA ASN A 62 -11.67 -35.06 2.92
C ASN A 62 -10.57 -34.26 2.21
N LYS A 63 -10.96 -33.45 1.22
CA LYS A 63 -10.02 -32.62 0.44
C LYS A 63 -9.82 -31.28 1.13
N ILE A 64 -8.56 -30.98 1.50
CA ILE A 64 -8.15 -29.68 2.04
C ILE A 64 -7.90 -28.71 0.86
N VAL A 65 -8.46 -27.52 0.95
CA VAL A 65 -8.18 -26.41 0.01
C VAL A 65 -6.80 -25.86 0.33
N ARG A 66 -5.90 -25.97 -0.63
CA ARG A 66 -4.55 -25.39 -0.56
C ARG A 66 -4.45 -24.19 -1.47
N ALA A 67 -4.17 -23.02 -0.89
CA ALA A 67 -3.99 -21.79 -1.62
C ALA A 67 -2.61 -21.19 -1.32
N MET A 68 -2.06 -20.47 -2.27
CA MET A 68 -0.80 -19.74 -2.11
C MET A 68 -1.09 -18.24 -2.11
N ILE A 69 -0.48 -17.51 -1.16
CA ILE A 69 -0.52 -16.05 -1.16
C ILE A 69 0.74 -15.49 -1.78
N ILE A 70 0.59 -14.79 -2.90
CA ILE A 70 1.68 -14.14 -3.63
C ILE A 70 1.43 -12.63 -3.70
N GLY A 71 2.50 -11.89 -3.86
CA GLY A 71 2.44 -10.43 -4.04
C GLY A 71 3.76 -9.76 -3.67
N ILE A 72 3.86 -8.50 -4.02
CA ILE A 72 5.03 -7.67 -3.74
C ILE A 72 5.25 -7.46 -2.23
N PRO A 73 6.44 -7.02 -1.79
CA PRO A 73 6.69 -6.71 -0.38
C PRO A 73 5.74 -5.64 0.17
N ASN A 74 5.48 -5.66 1.46
CA ASN A 74 4.70 -4.67 2.21
C ASN A 74 3.22 -4.46 1.82
N VAL A 75 2.65 -5.28 0.93
CA VAL A 75 1.21 -5.23 0.59
C VAL A 75 0.29 -5.82 1.66
N GLY A 76 0.86 -6.37 2.74
CA GLY A 76 0.11 -6.88 3.88
C GLY A 76 -0.23 -8.37 3.81
N LYS A 77 0.54 -9.21 3.08
CA LYS A 77 0.36 -10.68 3.07
C LYS A 77 0.34 -11.28 4.46
N SER A 78 1.40 -11.03 5.25
CA SER A 78 1.52 -11.55 6.62
C SER A 78 0.46 -10.98 7.56
N SER A 79 0.04 -9.72 7.37
CA SER A 79 -1.07 -9.13 8.13
C SER A 79 -2.39 -9.84 7.86
N PHE A 80 -2.67 -10.15 6.57
CA PHE A 80 -3.84 -10.93 6.18
C PHE A 80 -3.81 -12.32 6.81
N ILE A 81 -2.70 -13.03 6.71
CA ILE A 81 -2.55 -14.37 7.27
C ILE A 81 -2.77 -14.36 8.78
N ASN A 82 -2.14 -13.44 9.50
CA ASN A 82 -2.34 -13.30 10.96
C ASN A 82 -3.81 -13.04 11.31
N ARG A 83 -4.48 -12.22 10.50
CA ARG A 83 -5.91 -11.92 10.71
C ARG A 83 -6.79 -13.15 10.55
N VAL A 84 -6.58 -13.94 9.49
CA VAL A 84 -7.43 -15.11 9.21
C VAL A 84 -7.06 -16.36 10.00
N SER A 85 -5.80 -16.50 10.40
CA SER A 85 -5.35 -17.65 11.20
C SER A 85 -5.71 -17.55 12.69
N LYS A 86 -6.20 -16.39 13.15
CA LYS A 86 -6.45 -16.10 14.59
C LYS A 86 -5.23 -16.35 15.50
N LYS A 87 -4.05 -16.52 14.91
CA LYS A 87 -2.78 -16.72 15.61
C LYS A 87 -1.82 -15.61 15.19
N THR A 88 -1.23 -14.93 16.16
CA THR A 88 -0.15 -13.95 15.93
C THR A 88 1.16 -14.70 15.70
N SER A 89 1.17 -15.58 14.68
CA SER A 89 2.31 -16.48 14.43
C SER A 89 3.36 -15.87 13.49
N MET A 90 3.03 -14.78 12.82
CA MET A 90 3.90 -14.18 11.81
C MET A 90 4.39 -12.80 12.24
N ARG A 91 5.68 -12.54 12.04
CA ARG A 91 6.23 -11.20 12.20
C ARG A 91 5.69 -10.29 11.11
N VAL A 92 5.06 -9.20 11.52
CA VAL A 92 4.58 -8.13 10.64
C VAL A 92 5.50 -6.93 10.82
N GLY A 93 5.94 -6.34 9.72
CA GLY A 93 6.77 -5.14 9.75
C GLY A 93 6.64 -4.34 8.46
N ASN A 94 6.89 -3.04 8.56
CA ASN A 94 6.83 -2.12 7.42
C ASN A 94 8.13 -2.13 6.57
N LYS A 95 9.04 -3.09 6.84
CA LYS A 95 10.30 -3.24 6.08
C LYS A 95 10.18 -4.38 5.07
N PRO A 96 10.72 -4.24 3.86
CA PRO A 96 10.79 -5.31 2.88
C PRO A 96 11.55 -6.54 3.42
N GLY A 97 11.08 -7.77 3.10
CA GLY A 97 11.78 -9.00 3.44
C GLY A 97 11.51 -9.56 4.84
N VAL A 98 10.39 -9.21 5.48
CA VAL A 98 10.00 -9.74 6.80
C VAL A 98 9.76 -11.26 6.74
N THR A 99 9.12 -11.76 5.68
CA THR A 99 8.94 -13.21 5.46
C THR A 99 10.13 -13.76 4.71
N LYS A 100 10.93 -14.62 5.36
CA LYS A 100 12.16 -15.18 4.78
C LYS A 100 11.95 -16.56 4.15
N ASN A 101 11.04 -17.37 4.68
CA ASN A 101 10.83 -18.75 4.27
C ASN A 101 9.37 -19.02 3.91
N LYS A 102 9.14 -19.97 3.00
CA LYS A 102 7.80 -20.49 2.69
C LYS A 102 7.31 -21.33 3.87
N GLN A 103 6.05 -21.14 4.27
CA GLN A 103 5.44 -21.96 5.32
C GLN A 103 3.95 -22.18 5.07
N TRP A 104 3.47 -23.39 5.38
CA TRP A 104 2.06 -23.72 5.36
C TRP A 104 1.39 -23.29 6.67
N ILE A 105 0.27 -22.62 6.56
CA ILE A 105 -0.51 -22.11 7.70
C ILE A 105 -1.92 -22.62 7.58
N ARG A 106 -2.38 -23.37 8.58
CA ARG A 106 -3.76 -23.85 8.63
C ARG A 106 -4.68 -22.73 9.10
N LEU A 107 -5.63 -22.31 8.26
CA LEU A 107 -6.60 -21.26 8.58
C LEU A 107 -7.85 -21.85 9.23
N THR A 108 -8.37 -22.90 8.65
CA THR A 108 -9.54 -23.66 9.14
C THR A 108 -9.25 -25.15 9.04
N SER A 109 -10.22 -26.00 9.46
CA SER A 109 -10.10 -27.46 9.26
C SER A 109 -9.87 -27.83 7.79
N ASN A 110 -10.32 -27.00 6.87
CA ASN A 110 -10.40 -27.34 5.45
C ASN A 110 -9.58 -26.41 4.53
N VAL A 111 -8.88 -25.39 5.08
CA VAL A 111 -8.11 -24.41 4.27
C VAL A 111 -6.71 -24.26 4.85
N GLU A 112 -5.73 -24.45 4.00
CA GLU A 112 -4.31 -24.18 4.26
C GLU A 112 -3.79 -23.12 3.29
N LEU A 113 -3.01 -22.15 3.81
CA LEU A 113 -2.33 -21.12 3.05
C LEU A 113 -0.82 -21.31 3.05
N LEU A 114 -0.21 -21.27 1.87
CA LEU A 114 1.23 -21.14 1.74
C LEU A 114 1.61 -19.67 1.70
N ASP A 115 2.31 -19.20 2.74
CA ASP A 115 2.91 -17.87 2.70
C ASP A 115 4.22 -17.89 1.92
N THR A 116 4.42 -16.87 1.11
CA THR A 116 5.62 -16.69 0.30
C THR A 116 6.27 -15.35 0.59
N PRO A 117 7.61 -15.26 0.52
CA PRO A 117 8.30 -13.98 0.51
C PRO A 117 7.73 -13.05 -0.56
N GLY A 118 7.75 -11.75 -0.29
CA GLY A 118 7.40 -10.76 -1.31
C GLY A 118 8.40 -10.77 -2.45
N VAL A 119 7.92 -10.81 -3.68
CA VAL A 119 8.74 -10.82 -4.90
C VAL A 119 8.49 -9.53 -5.68
N LEU A 120 9.58 -8.88 -6.06
CA LEU A 120 9.56 -7.74 -6.98
C LEU A 120 10.12 -8.17 -8.33
N TRP A 121 9.66 -7.50 -9.40
CA TRP A 121 10.27 -7.66 -10.72
C TRP A 121 11.70 -7.15 -10.69
N PRO A 122 12.60 -7.74 -11.46
CA PRO A 122 13.98 -7.27 -11.57
C PRO A 122 14.09 -5.93 -12.32
N LYS A 123 13.09 -5.56 -13.12
CA LYS A 123 13.02 -4.29 -13.86
C LYS A 123 11.59 -3.74 -13.83
N PHE A 124 11.44 -2.45 -13.53
CA PHE A 124 10.15 -1.77 -13.55
C PHE A 124 9.77 -1.33 -14.97
N GLU A 125 8.48 -1.38 -15.28
CA GLU A 125 7.93 -1.02 -16.59
C GLU A 125 8.08 0.49 -16.89
N SER A 126 8.01 1.32 -15.86
CA SER A 126 8.16 2.78 -15.95
C SER A 126 8.68 3.37 -14.64
N GLN A 127 9.18 4.61 -14.73
CA GLN A 127 9.59 5.39 -13.57
C GLN A 127 8.40 5.67 -12.64
N GLU A 128 7.20 5.89 -13.19
CA GLU A 128 5.97 6.11 -12.41
C GLU A 128 5.65 4.90 -11.53
N VAL A 129 5.72 3.69 -12.07
CA VAL A 129 5.54 2.44 -11.31
C VAL A 129 6.59 2.33 -10.19
N ALA A 130 7.85 2.64 -10.49
CA ALA A 130 8.93 2.62 -9.49
C ALA A 130 8.67 3.60 -8.34
N LEU A 131 8.23 4.83 -8.64
CA LEU A 131 7.86 5.84 -7.64
C LEU A 131 6.66 5.40 -6.80
N ASN A 132 5.59 4.87 -7.40
CA ASN A 132 4.42 4.36 -6.68
C ASN A 132 4.80 3.23 -5.70
N LEU A 133 5.71 2.34 -6.11
CA LEU A 133 6.25 1.29 -5.25
C LEU A 133 7.12 1.85 -4.11
N ALA A 134 7.88 2.91 -4.37
CA ALA A 134 8.68 3.60 -3.35
C ALA A 134 7.76 4.32 -2.34
N PHE A 135 6.75 5.05 -2.79
CA PHE A 135 5.78 5.74 -1.94
C PHE A 135 5.08 4.77 -0.97
N THR A 136 4.77 3.56 -1.43
CA THR A 136 4.13 2.53 -0.60
C THR A 136 5.12 1.74 0.27
N GLY A 137 6.42 2.03 0.18
CA GLY A 137 7.47 1.35 0.95
C GLY A 137 7.73 -0.09 0.48
N THR A 138 7.38 -0.42 -0.76
CA THR A 138 7.62 -1.73 -1.37
C THR A 138 9.08 -1.93 -1.73
N ILE A 139 9.75 -0.86 -2.14
CA ILE A 139 11.18 -0.81 -2.42
C ILE A 139 11.91 -0.36 -1.15
N LYS A 140 13.13 -0.89 -0.92
CA LYS A 140 13.98 -0.44 0.18
C LYS A 140 14.42 1.00 -0.05
N GLU A 141 14.22 1.83 0.96
CA GLU A 141 14.60 3.25 0.92
C GLU A 141 16.13 3.48 0.81
N ASP A 142 16.93 2.45 1.14
CA ASP A 142 18.40 2.51 1.04
C ASP A 142 18.90 2.61 -0.43
N ILE A 143 18.06 2.30 -1.42
CA ILE A 143 18.40 2.30 -2.85
C ILE A 143 18.09 3.66 -3.50
N LEU A 144 17.12 4.40 -2.95
CA LEU A 144 16.68 5.70 -3.45
C LEU A 144 16.86 6.75 -2.36
N GLN A 145 17.32 7.94 -2.72
CA GLN A 145 17.41 9.03 -1.77
C GLN A 145 16.00 9.37 -1.24
N ARG A 146 15.81 9.25 0.06
CA ARG A 146 14.50 9.42 0.72
C ARG A 146 13.90 10.81 0.47
N THR A 147 14.73 11.82 0.42
CA THR A 147 14.33 13.20 0.11
C THR A 147 13.75 13.33 -1.30
N GLU A 148 14.35 12.66 -2.29
CA GLU A 148 13.84 12.66 -3.67
C GLU A 148 12.47 11.97 -3.76
N ILE A 149 12.30 10.83 -3.07
CA ILE A 149 11.01 10.12 -3.04
C ILE A 149 9.93 11.01 -2.40
N ALA A 150 10.25 11.67 -1.29
CA ALA A 150 9.30 12.57 -0.61
C ALA A 150 8.96 13.78 -1.48
N TYR A 151 9.93 14.34 -2.19
CA TYR A 151 9.75 15.40 -3.15
C TYR A 151 8.76 14.99 -4.27
N GLU A 152 8.99 13.85 -4.91
CA GLU A 152 8.10 13.34 -5.96
C GLU A 152 6.70 13.01 -5.42
N LEU A 153 6.60 12.53 -4.19
CA LEU A 153 5.30 12.33 -3.53
C LEU A 153 4.58 13.66 -3.31
N ILE A 154 5.26 14.71 -2.84
CA ILE A 154 4.67 16.04 -2.68
C ILE A 154 4.19 16.58 -4.03
N LYS A 155 5.00 16.46 -5.08
CA LYS A 155 4.65 16.85 -6.45
C LYS A 155 3.36 16.16 -6.91
N PHE A 156 3.26 14.87 -6.73
CA PHE A 156 2.06 14.08 -7.03
C PHE A 156 0.84 14.56 -6.22
N LEU A 157 1.03 14.79 -4.93
CA LEU A 157 -0.04 15.21 -4.01
C LEU A 157 -0.53 16.64 -4.30
N LEU A 158 0.35 17.55 -4.63
CA LEU A 158 -0.01 18.92 -5.02
C LEU A 158 -0.87 18.94 -6.27
N LYS A 159 -0.54 18.10 -7.24
CA LYS A 159 -1.29 17.98 -8.49
C LYS A 159 -2.68 17.36 -8.30
N ASN A 160 -2.80 16.33 -7.46
CA ASN A 160 -4.00 15.50 -7.41
C ASN A 160 -4.81 15.65 -6.10
N TYR A 161 -4.17 16.07 -5.01
CA TYR A 161 -4.71 16.03 -3.64
C TYR A 161 -4.28 17.26 -2.81
N LYS A 162 -4.12 18.44 -3.42
CA LYS A 162 -3.64 19.68 -2.75
C LYS A 162 -4.32 19.94 -1.41
N LYS A 163 -5.66 19.85 -1.38
CA LYS A 163 -6.45 20.06 -0.15
C LYS A 163 -6.05 19.13 1.00
N LYS A 164 -5.59 17.92 0.71
CA LYS A 164 -5.16 16.97 1.74
C LYS A 164 -3.83 17.38 2.39
N ILE A 165 -2.91 17.98 1.61
CA ILE A 165 -1.69 18.58 2.12
C ILE A 165 -2.05 19.74 3.06
N CYS A 166 -2.92 20.65 2.62
CA CYS A 166 -3.36 21.80 3.40
C CYS A 166 -3.95 21.35 4.74
N GLN A 167 -4.90 20.43 4.71
CA GLN A 167 -5.55 19.92 5.92
C GLN A 167 -4.57 19.21 6.87
N ARG A 168 -3.67 18.39 6.32
CA ARG A 168 -2.76 17.60 7.14
C ARG A 168 -1.67 18.42 7.79
N TYR A 169 -1.10 19.38 7.06
CA TYR A 169 0.07 20.14 7.52
C TYR A 169 -0.27 21.56 8.02
N GLY A 170 -1.52 21.98 7.89
CA GLY A 170 -1.93 23.32 8.30
C GLY A 170 -1.30 24.42 7.43
N ILE A 171 -1.17 24.13 6.12
CA ILE A 171 -0.67 25.06 5.11
C ILE A 171 -1.87 25.53 4.29
N THR A 172 -1.99 26.84 4.05
CA THR A 172 -3.11 27.39 3.27
C THR A 172 -2.95 27.12 1.78
N GLU A 173 -4.06 27.01 1.05
CA GLU A 173 -4.02 26.88 -0.42
C GLU A 173 -3.36 28.12 -1.04
N GLU A 174 -3.63 29.30 -0.49
CA GLU A 174 -3.03 30.56 -0.92
C GLU A 174 -1.49 30.53 -0.81
N TYR A 175 -0.94 30.03 0.31
CA TYR A 175 0.51 29.89 0.45
C TYR A 175 1.08 28.96 -0.63
N ILE A 176 0.43 27.82 -0.85
CA ILE A 176 0.88 26.87 -1.88
C ILE A 176 0.84 27.50 -3.26
N ASP A 177 -0.29 28.17 -3.62
CA ASP A 177 -0.44 28.78 -4.94
C ASP A 177 0.55 29.93 -5.15
N ASN A 178 0.76 30.77 -4.14
CA ASN A 178 1.76 31.84 -4.18
C ASN A 178 3.18 31.28 -4.33
N THR A 179 3.48 30.17 -3.68
CA THR A 179 4.80 29.52 -3.80
C THR A 179 5.00 28.91 -5.17
N LEU A 180 3.99 28.20 -5.71
CA LEU A 180 4.09 27.58 -7.03
C LEU A 180 4.14 28.60 -8.19
N ASN A 181 3.58 29.80 -8.00
CA ASN A 181 3.56 30.86 -8.99
C ASN A 181 4.81 31.78 -8.94
N LYS A 182 5.79 31.51 -8.06
CA LYS A 182 7.04 32.26 -8.08
C LYS A 182 7.79 32.05 -9.38
N GLU A 183 8.44 33.10 -9.88
CA GLU A 183 9.34 33.04 -11.03
C GLU A 183 10.64 32.29 -10.71
N GLN A 184 10.50 31.01 -10.40
CA GLN A 184 11.58 30.10 -10.06
C GLN A 184 11.32 28.74 -10.74
N PRO A 185 12.33 27.89 -10.94
CA PRO A 185 12.11 26.54 -11.44
C PRO A 185 11.12 25.77 -10.57
N GLU A 186 10.20 25.02 -11.19
CA GLU A 186 9.15 24.23 -10.50
C GLU A 186 9.74 23.40 -9.34
N ASN A 187 10.91 22.84 -9.55
CA ASN A 187 11.60 22.04 -8.54
C ASN A 187 11.91 22.82 -7.26
N PHE A 188 12.23 24.09 -7.37
CA PHE A 188 12.54 24.95 -6.22
C PHE A 188 11.27 25.28 -5.44
N ASN A 189 10.16 25.52 -6.13
CA ASN A 189 8.88 25.83 -5.52
C ASN A 189 8.32 24.65 -4.72
N ILE A 190 8.42 23.43 -5.26
CA ILE A 190 7.99 22.20 -4.55
C ILE A 190 8.87 21.93 -3.33
N TYR A 191 10.18 22.14 -3.47
CA TYR A 191 11.12 21.99 -2.37
C TYR A 191 10.83 22.98 -1.22
N GLU A 192 10.47 24.22 -1.53
CA GLU A 192 10.06 25.23 -0.55
C GLU A 192 8.82 24.78 0.24
N ILE A 193 7.85 24.16 -0.44
CA ILE A 193 6.68 23.56 0.23
C ILE A 193 7.09 22.40 1.14
N MET A 194 8.04 21.56 0.72
CA MET A 194 8.58 20.49 1.58
C MET A 194 9.24 21.04 2.84
N LEU A 195 10.01 22.13 2.73
CA LEU A 195 10.61 22.79 3.89
C LEU A 195 9.55 23.37 4.82
N GLU A 196 8.46 23.96 4.28
CA GLU A 196 7.36 24.46 5.11
C GLU A 196 6.65 23.32 5.85
N ILE A 197 6.44 22.16 5.21
CA ILE A 197 5.96 20.96 5.90
C ILE A 197 6.88 20.58 7.05
N GLY A 198 8.19 20.60 6.83
CA GLY A 198 9.21 20.35 7.85
C GLY A 198 9.11 21.32 9.03
N ARG A 199 8.91 22.61 8.75
CA ARG A 199 8.70 23.66 9.75
C ARG A 199 7.46 23.39 10.59
N LYS A 200 6.32 23.10 9.94
CA LYS A 200 5.05 22.73 10.61
C LYS A 200 5.15 21.46 11.45
N ARG A 201 6.06 20.55 11.10
CA ARG A 201 6.31 19.29 11.82
C ARG A 201 7.42 19.39 12.88
N GLY A 202 8.01 20.56 13.07
CA GLY A 202 9.09 20.75 14.02
C GLY A 202 10.37 19.98 13.66
N CYS A 203 10.63 19.82 12.36
CA CYS A 203 11.87 19.24 11.86
C CYS A 203 12.96 20.30 11.79
N ILE A 204 13.28 20.92 12.93
CA ILE A 204 14.26 22.02 13.02
C ILE A 204 15.52 21.47 13.67
N ILE A 205 16.67 21.80 13.10
CA ILE A 205 18.01 21.52 13.62
C ILE A 205 18.67 22.81 14.14
N SER A 206 19.85 22.68 14.69
CA SER A 206 20.66 23.80 15.19
C SER A 206 20.82 24.86 14.10
N GLY A 207 20.66 26.13 14.48
CA GLY A 207 20.72 27.27 13.56
C GLY A 207 19.42 27.58 12.82
N GLY A 208 18.30 26.90 13.16
CA GLY A 208 16.97 27.18 12.57
C GLY A 208 16.73 26.54 11.19
N ASN A 209 17.68 25.77 10.69
CA ASN A 209 17.54 25.04 9.42
C ASN A 209 16.57 23.87 9.54
N ILE A 210 15.98 23.44 8.42
CA ILE A 210 15.09 22.29 8.39
C ILE A 210 15.90 21.01 8.18
N ASP A 211 15.61 20.00 9.01
CA ASP A 211 16.07 18.62 8.81
C ASP A 211 15.26 17.97 7.68
N GLU A 212 15.82 18.00 6.48
CA GLU A 212 15.18 17.51 5.28
C GLU A 212 14.95 15.99 5.32
N GLU A 213 15.90 15.23 5.85
CA GLU A 213 15.76 13.78 5.92
C GLU A 213 14.68 13.36 6.92
N LYS A 214 14.61 14.02 8.07
CA LYS A 214 13.52 13.84 9.05
C LYS A 214 12.18 14.24 8.45
N THR A 215 12.14 15.35 7.71
CA THR A 215 10.94 15.83 7.02
C THR A 215 10.45 14.81 5.99
N ALA A 216 11.34 14.33 5.11
CA ALA A 216 11.05 13.32 4.12
C ALA A 216 10.52 12.03 4.76
N ARG A 217 11.17 11.56 5.82
CA ARG A 217 10.72 10.38 6.57
C ARG A 217 9.31 10.56 7.12
N ILE A 218 9.00 11.71 7.73
CA ILE A 218 7.66 11.99 8.27
C ILE A 218 6.62 11.98 7.16
N ILE A 219 6.87 12.64 6.03
CA ILE A 219 5.94 12.70 4.90
C ILE A 219 5.63 11.30 4.37
N LEU A 220 6.67 10.50 4.12
CA LEU A 220 6.50 9.14 3.61
C LEU A 220 5.79 8.22 4.61
N ASP A 221 6.13 8.31 5.90
CA ASP A 221 5.49 7.51 6.93
C ASP A 221 4.01 7.92 7.13
N GLU A 222 3.69 9.20 7.04
CA GLU A 222 2.32 9.68 7.13
C GLU A 222 1.48 9.25 5.93
N PHE A 223 2.06 9.23 4.74
CA PHE A 223 1.42 8.70 3.54
C PHE A 223 1.15 7.18 3.68
N LYS A 224 2.18 6.39 3.99
CA LYS A 224 2.07 4.92 4.16
C LYS A 224 1.04 4.50 5.21
N ASN A 225 0.87 5.32 6.24
CA ASN A 225 -0.07 5.08 7.34
C ASN A 225 -1.45 5.75 7.14
N GLY A 226 -1.72 6.33 5.98
CA GLY A 226 -3.01 6.93 5.64
C GLY A 226 -3.35 8.21 6.41
N LYS A 227 -2.39 8.86 7.06
CA LYS A 227 -2.62 10.10 7.82
C LYS A 227 -2.96 11.31 6.92
N LEU A 228 -2.68 11.21 5.63
CA LEU A 228 -3.10 12.16 4.60
C LEU A 228 -4.54 11.88 4.07
N GLY A 229 -5.21 10.85 4.62
CA GLY A 229 -6.52 10.39 4.15
C GLY A 229 -6.43 9.45 2.94
N LYS A 230 -7.58 9.09 2.38
CA LYS A 230 -7.68 8.12 1.28
C LYS A 230 -7.07 8.68 0.00
N ILE A 231 -6.00 8.04 -0.50
CA ILE A 231 -5.27 8.44 -1.69
C ILE A 231 -5.08 7.21 -2.58
N THR A 232 -5.28 7.37 -3.88
CA THR A 232 -5.00 6.36 -4.89
C THR A 232 -3.94 6.90 -5.84
N LEU A 233 -2.90 6.13 -6.09
CA LEU A 233 -1.77 6.55 -6.92
C LEU A 233 -2.05 6.36 -8.42
N GLU A 234 -2.85 5.35 -8.77
CA GLU A 234 -3.16 5.01 -10.16
C GLU A 234 -4.58 4.51 -10.32
N SER A 235 -5.17 4.75 -11.49
CA SER A 235 -6.46 4.23 -11.90
C SER A 235 -6.28 3.12 -12.95
N PRO A 236 -7.24 2.18 -13.09
CA PRO A 236 -7.16 1.19 -14.16
C PRO A 236 -7.14 1.87 -15.53
N LYS A 237 -6.19 1.50 -16.37
CA LYS A 237 -6.14 1.94 -17.78
C LYS A 237 -7.29 1.26 -18.52
N LYS A 238 -7.99 2.05 -19.35
CA LYS A 238 -9.05 1.54 -20.22
C LYS A 238 -8.49 0.60 -21.28
#